data_00049e0fb0d29839b3c3221df098f770
#
_entry.id   00049e0fb0d29839b3c3221df098f770
#
_cell.length_a   1.000
_cell.length_b   1.000
_cell.length_c   1.000
_cell.angle_alpha   90.00
_cell.angle_beta   90.00
_cell.angle_gamma   90.00
#
_symmetry.space_group_name_H-M   'P 1'
#
loop_
_entity.id
_entity.type
_entity.pdbx_description
1 polymer ?
#
loop_
_entity_poly.entity_id
_entity_poly.type
_entity_poly.pdbx_seq_one_letter_code
_entity_poly.pdbx_strand_id
1 'polypeptide(L)'
;MQRLNSDEFNEIGDILSRHTVLQNTSSDLLNKLRELEDKLNNKREDVNKYNTEMGASILTLNNDIAKLTTENEKVENARQKLATQEEETSFKARGKISELSRLFMAIDNLDRLCSDR
;
A
#
# COMPACT_ATOMS: atom_id res chain seq x y z
N MET A 1 -75.39 -12.35 -40.40
CA MET A 1 -74.70 -13.30 -39.50
C MET A 1 -73.23 -13.49 -39.84
N GLN A 2 -72.82 -13.57 -41.07
CA GLN A 2 -71.42 -13.78 -41.45
C GLN A 2 -70.46 -12.60 -41.18
N ARG A 3 -70.96 -11.35 -41.16
CA ARG A 3 -70.16 -10.16 -40.86
C ARG A 3 -69.81 -9.99 -39.38
N LEU A 4 -70.75 -10.37 -38.49
CA LEU A 4 -70.51 -10.36 -37.05
C LEU A 4 -69.46 -11.39 -36.62
N ASN A 5 -69.45 -12.58 -37.23
CA ASN A 5 -68.49 -13.61 -36.97
C ASN A 5 -67.08 -13.21 -37.46
N SER A 6 -66.95 -12.42 -38.51
CA SER A 6 -65.69 -11.92 -39.02
C SER A 6 -65.03 -10.91 -38.08
N ASP A 7 -65.82 -10.00 -37.53
CA ASP A 7 -65.32 -9.01 -36.56
C ASP A 7 -64.96 -9.68 -35.23
N GLU A 8 -65.76 -10.63 -34.75
CA GLU A 8 -65.42 -11.44 -33.58
C GLU A 8 -64.16 -12.25 -33.78
N PHE A 9 -63.94 -12.87 -34.95
CA PHE A 9 -62.72 -13.59 -35.27
C PHE A 9 -61.50 -12.68 -35.32
N ASN A 10 -61.64 -11.44 -35.81
CA ASN A 10 -60.56 -10.45 -35.80
C ASN A 10 -60.21 -10.01 -34.41
N GLU A 11 -61.20 -9.76 -33.54
CA GLU A 11 -60.98 -9.42 -32.13
C GLU A 11 -60.30 -10.56 -31.37
N ILE A 12 -60.76 -11.81 -31.57
CA ILE A 12 -60.14 -12.99 -30.96
C ILE A 12 -58.72 -13.16 -31.46
N GLY A 13 -58.44 -12.96 -32.75
CA GLY A 13 -57.12 -12.99 -33.34
C GLY A 13 -56.19 -11.94 -32.74
N ASP A 14 -56.71 -10.71 -32.52
CA ASP A 14 -55.93 -9.65 -31.88
C ASP A 14 -55.60 -9.97 -30.40
N ILE A 15 -56.58 -10.53 -29.67
CA ILE A 15 -56.37 -10.94 -28.25
C ILE A 15 -55.32 -12.06 -28.19
N LEU A 16 -55.39 -13.08 -29.06
CA LEU A 16 -54.43 -14.15 -29.11
C LEU A 16 -53.03 -13.66 -29.51
N SER A 17 -52.95 -12.73 -30.44
CA SER A 17 -51.68 -12.10 -30.85
C SER A 17 -51.05 -11.33 -29.72
N ARG A 18 -51.85 -10.51 -28.99
CA ARG A 18 -51.36 -9.79 -27.81
C ARG A 18 -50.94 -10.73 -26.69
N HIS A 19 -51.70 -11.81 -26.47
CA HIS A 19 -51.32 -12.81 -25.47
C HIS A 19 -49.96 -13.46 -25.79
N THR A 20 -49.76 -13.83 -27.06
CA THR A 20 -48.49 -14.42 -27.54
C THR A 20 -47.33 -13.44 -27.39
N VAL A 21 -47.54 -12.16 -27.75
CA VAL A 21 -46.53 -11.11 -27.61
C VAL A 21 -46.16 -10.89 -26.13
N LEU A 22 -47.19 -10.80 -25.27
CA LEU A 22 -46.97 -10.64 -23.82
C LEU A 22 -46.24 -11.83 -23.20
N GLN A 23 -46.61 -13.04 -23.62
CA GLN A 23 -45.95 -14.28 -23.17
C GLN A 23 -44.50 -14.34 -23.60
N ASN A 24 -44.21 -14.00 -24.86
CA ASN A 24 -42.83 -13.95 -25.38
C ASN A 24 -42.04 -12.84 -24.65
N THR A 25 -42.60 -11.66 -24.50
CA THR A 25 -41.97 -10.55 -23.79
C THR A 25 -41.68 -10.89 -22.33
N SER A 26 -42.63 -11.57 -21.66
CA SER A 26 -42.44 -12.03 -20.29
C SER A 26 -41.30 -13.05 -20.19
N SER A 27 -41.26 -14.00 -21.11
CA SER A 27 -40.18 -14.99 -21.19
C SER A 27 -38.82 -14.34 -21.44
N ASP A 28 -38.75 -13.39 -22.36
CA ASP A 28 -37.51 -12.65 -22.66
C ASP A 28 -37.05 -11.81 -21.48
N LEU A 29 -37.98 -11.17 -20.78
CA LEU A 29 -37.67 -10.41 -19.57
C LEU A 29 -37.15 -11.31 -18.43
N LEU A 30 -37.76 -12.49 -18.24
CA LEU A 30 -37.27 -13.47 -17.26
C LEU A 30 -35.88 -13.98 -17.59
N ASN A 31 -35.60 -14.23 -18.86
CA ASN A 31 -34.28 -14.64 -19.29
C ASN A 31 -33.24 -13.53 -19.07
N LYS A 32 -33.57 -12.29 -19.41
CA LYS A 32 -32.71 -11.14 -19.12
C LYS A 32 -32.47 -10.94 -17.64
N LEU A 33 -33.52 -11.17 -16.83
CA LEU A 33 -33.39 -11.06 -15.36
C LEU A 33 -32.38 -12.09 -14.84
N ARG A 34 -32.48 -13.34 -15.30
CA ARG A 34 -31.52 -14.39 -14.92
C ARG A 34 -30.10 -14.06 -15.34
N GLU A 35 -29.92 -13.61 -16.57
CA GLU A 35 -28.61 -13.18 -17.05
C GLU A 35 -28.00 -12.04 -16.22
N LEU A 36 -28.82 -11.09 -15.81
CA LEU A 36 -28.41 -9.99 -14.95
C LEU A 36 -28.08 -10.45 -13.54
N GLU A 37 -28.87 -11.39 -13.00
CA GLU A 37 -28.60 -12.00 -11.70
C GLU A 37 -27.24 -12.75 -11.71
N ASP A 38 -26.99 -13.55 -12.75
CA ASP A 38 -25.73 -14.25 -12.92
C ASP A 38 -24.55 -13.28 -13.03
N LYS A 39 -24.70 -12.23 -13.82
CA LYS A 39 -23.68 -11.18 -13.95
C LYS A 39 -23.43 -10.46 -12.62
N LEU A 40 -24.48 -10.19 -11.87
CA LEU A 40 -24.39 -9.57 -10.55
C LEU A 40 -23.65 -10.46 -9.55
N ASN A 41 -23.99 -11.75 -9.53
CA ASN A 41 -23.33 -12.70 -8.65
C ASN A 41 -21.83 -12.85 -9.00
N ASN A 42 -21.50 -12.97 -10.28
CA ASN A 42 -20.12 -13.01 -10.73
C ASN A 42 -19.34 -11.74 -10.30
N LYS A 43 -19.95 -10.57 -10.47
CA LYS A 43 -19.34 -9.32 -10.03
C LYS A 43 -19.16 -9.23 -8.52
N ARG A 44 -20.10 -9.75 -7.76
CA ARG A 44 -19.96 -9.83 -6.28
C ARG A 44 -18.80 -10.74 -5.87
N GLU A 45 -18.65 -11.88 -6.54
CA GLU A 45 -17.51 -12.77 -6.32
C GLU A 45 -16.18 -12.11 -6.66
N ASP A 46 -16.11 -11.43 -7.80
CA ASP A 46 -14.93 -10.67 -8.22
C ASP A 46 -14.55 -9.59 -7.20
N VAL A 47 -15.54 -8.84 -6.70
CA VAL A 47 -15.33 -7.81 -5.68
C VAL A 47 -14.85 -8.42 -4.36
N ASN A 48 -15.45 -9.53 -3.94
CA ASN A 48 -15.04 -10.22 -2.71
C ASN A 48 -13.60 -10.74 -2.82
N LYS A 49 -13.26 -11.34 -3.97
CA LYS A 49 -11.90 -11.81 -4.24
C LYS A 49 -10.91 -10.65 -4.22
N TYR A 50 -11.23 -9.57 -4.92
CA TYR A 50 -10.40 -8.37 -4.94
C TYR A 50 -10.19 -7.79 -3.53
N ASN A 51 -11.24 -7.68 -2.74
CA ASN A 51 -11.15 -7.18 -1.37
C ASN A 51 -10.27 -8.08 -0.49
N THR A 52 -10.37 -9.40 -0.64
CA THR A 52 -9.54 -10.35 0.09
C THR A 52 -8.07 -10.23 -0.29
N GLU A 53 -7.77 -10.16 -1.59
CA GLU A 53 -6.42 -9.99 -2.12
C GLU A 53 -5.80 -8.65 -1.68
N MET A 54 -6.59 -7.58 -1.74
CA MET A 54 -6.16 -6.26 -1.28
C MET A 54 -5.91 -6.22 0.22
N GLY A 55 -6.78 -6.86 1.01
CA GLY A 55 -6.60 -6.97 2.45
C GLY A 55 -5.30 -7.70 2.81
N ALA A 56 -5.01 -8.80 2.14
CA ALA A 56 -3.77 -9.55 2.31
C ALA A 56 -2.53 -8.72 1.90
N SER A 57 -2.63 -7.98 0.79
CA SER A 57 -1.56 -7.11 0.31
C SER A 57 -1.26 -5.97 1.30
N ILE A 58 -2.31 -5.32 1.82
CA ILE A 58 -2.17 -4.27 2.83
C ILE A 58 -1.50 -4.81 4.10
N LEU A 59 -1.90 -5.99 4.55
CA LEU A 59 -1.29 -6.63 5.72
C LEU A 59 0.20 -6.90 5.50
N THR A 60 0.57 -7.44 4.34
CA THR A 60 1.97 -7.68 3.97
C THR A 60 2.77 -6.39 3.95
N LEU A 61 2.26 -5.35 3.29
CA LEU A 61 2.90 -4.04 3.24
C LEU A 61 3.08 -3.41 4.62
N ASN A 62 2.09 -3.51 5.49
CA ASN A 62 2.19 -3.02 6.86
C ASN A 62 3.27 -3.77 7.66
N ASN A 63 3.38 -5.07 7.48
CA ASN A 63 4.45 -5.86 8.09
C ASN A 63 5.83 -5.46 7.57
N ASP A 64 5.96 -5.22 6.28
CA ASP A 64 7.22 -4.76 5.68
C ASP A 64 7.61 -3.36 6.16
N ILE A 65 6.64 -2.44 6.25
CA ILE A 65 6.86 -1.12 6.84
C ILE A 65 7.34 -1.24 8.29
N ALA A 66 6.72 -2.09 9.10
CA ALA A 66 7.14 -2.30 10.48
C ALA A 66 8.58 -2.84 10.59
N LYS A 67 8.94 -3.81 9.74
CA LYS A 67 10.32 -4.33 9.66
C LYS A 67 11.32 -3.26 9.28
N LEU A 68 11.04 -2.53 8.19
CA LEU A 68 11.91 -1.46 7.71
C LEU A 68 12.06 -0.33 8.73
N THR A 69 11.01 0.00 9.46
CA THR A 69 11.06 0.98 10.55
C THR A 69 11.99 0.52 11.65
N THR A 70 11.88 -0.74 12.07
CA THR A 70 12.77 -1.32 13.11
C THR A 70 14.23 -1.38 12.64
N GLU A 71 14.48 -1.74 11.38
CA GLU A 71 15.83 -1.74 10.81
C GLU A 71 16.41 -0.33 10.73
N ASN A 72 15.62 0.64 10.34
CA ASN A 72 16.01 2.04 10.28
C ASN A 72 16.38 2.59 11.66
N GLU A 73 15.61 2.26 12.69
CA GLU A 73 15.94 2.60 14.09
C GLU A 73 17.27 1.98 14.53
N LYS A 74 17.53 0.73 14.19
CA LYS A 74 18.80 0.07 14.51
C LYS A 74 19.98 0.75 13.80
N VAL A 75 19.82 1.10 12.53
CA VAL A 75 20.86 1.80 11.77
C VAL A 75 21.11 3.19 12.35
N GLU A 76 20.09 3.94 12.68
CA GLU A 76 20.21 5.26 13.27
C GLU A 76 20.88 5.21 14.66
N ASN A 77 20.52 4.24 15.49
CA ASN A 77 21.18 4.00 16.78
C ASN A 77 22.68 3.64 16.61
N ALA A 78 22.99 2.80 15.63
CA ALA A 78 24.38 2.47 15.33
C ALA A 78 25.18 3.69 14.85
N ARG A 79 24.58 4.51 14.00
CA ARG A 79 25.14 5.77 13.52
C ARG A 79 25.42 6.74 14.66
N GLN A 80 24.49 6.91 15.58
CA GLN A 80 24.68 7.77 16.76
C GLN A 80 25.82 7.28 17.65
N LYS A 81 25.90 5.97 17.88
CA LYS A 81 27.01 5.38 18.64
C LYS A 81 28.37 5.62 17.98
N LEU A 82 28.46 5.44 16.66
CA LEU A 82 29.67 5.73 15.91
C LEU A 82 30.06 7.21 15.99
N ALA A 83 29.10 8.12 15.82
CA ALA A 83 29.34 9.55 15.93
C ALA A 83 29.88 9.93 17.31
N THR A 84 29.30 9.37 18.39
CA THR A 84 29.78 9.58 19.76
C THR A 84 31.18 9.05 19.97
N GLN A 85 31.50 7.86 19.44
CA GLN A 85 32.85 7.28 19.49
C GLN A 85 33.87 8.13 18.73
N GLU A 86 33.51 8.65 17.57
CA GLU A 86 34.37 9.55 16.79
C GLU A 86 34.68 10.85 17.56
N GLU A 87 33.67 11.44 18.20
CA GLU A 87 33.85 12.64 19.04
C GLU A 87 34.77 12.33 20.22
N GLU A 88 34.58 11.24 20.94
CA GLU A 88 35.43 10.83 22.07
C GLU A 88 36.88 10.57 21.61
N THR A 89 37.05 9.87 20.48
CA THR A 89 38.39 9.60 19.91
C THR A 89 39.09 10.89 19.49
N SER A 90 38.36 11.79 18.85
CA SER A 90 38.84 13.11 18.46
C SER A 90 39.23 13.96 19.67
N PHE A 91 38.43 13.95 20.71
CA PHE A 91 38.73 14.66 21.95
C PHE A 91 39.96 14.12 22.65
N LYS A 92 40.09 12.80 22.76
CA LYS A 92 41.32 12.14 23.32
C LYS A 92 42.57 12.46 22.50
N ALA A 93 42.46 12.43 21.17
CA ALA A 93 43.60 12.78 20.30
C ALA A 93 44.06 14.23 20.49
N ARG A 94 43.11 15.17 20.57
CA ARG A 94 43.42 16.60 20.88
C ARG A 94 44.05 16.76 22.23
N GLY A 95 43.59 16.06 23.26
CA GLY A 95 44.17 16.06 24.60
C GLY A 95 45.63 15.57 24.58
N LYS A 96 45.92 14.49 23.87
CA LYS A 96 47.29 13.96 23.70
C LYS A 96 48.20 14.94 22.95
N ILE A 97 47.73 15.57 21.89
CA ILE A 97 48.49 16.58 21.15
C ILE A 97 48.78 17.79 22.05
N SER A 98 47.83 18.24 22.86
CA SER A 98 48.02 19.32 23.81
C SER A 98 49.05 18.99 24.89
N GLU A 99 49.03 17.76 25.44
CA GLU A 99 50.05 17.28 26.40
C GLU A 99 51.46 17.23 25.79
N LEU A 100 51.59 16.68 24.57
CA LEU A 100 52.85 16.66 23.83
C LEU A 100 53.38 18.07 23.59
N SER A 101 52.50 18.99 23.18
CA SER A 101 52.90 20.39 22.98
C SER A 101 53.44 21.05 24.24
N ARG A 102 52.81 20.79 25.38
CA ARG A 102 53.28 21.27 26.69
C ARG A 102 54.64 20.68 27.08
N LEU A 103 54.84 19.36 26.83
CA LEU A 103 56.11 18.69 27.04
C LEU A 103 57.21 19.30 26.20
N PHE A 104 56.97 19.52 24.90
CA PHE A 104 57.95 20.15 24.01
C PHE A 104 58.27 21.57 24.43
N MET A 105 57.31 22.36 24.91
CA MET A 105 57.57 23.69 25.43
C MET A 105 58.39 23.66 26.73
N ALA A 106 58.12 22.71 27.64
CA ALA A 106 58.87 22.51 28.83
C ALA A 106 60.33 22.11 28.57
N ILE A 107 60.57 21.21 27.63
CA ILE A 107 61.87 20.78 27.17
C ILE A 107 62.65 21.95 26.52
N ASP A 108 61.97 22.73 25.68
CA ASP A 108 62.58 23.88 25.00
C ASP A 108 62.98 24.97 26.05
N ASN A 109 62.13 25.23 27.02
CA ASN A 109 62.40 26.14 28.13
C ASN A 109 63.63 25.67 28.96
N LEU A 110 63.71 24.41 29.31
CA LEU A 110 64.82 23.79 29.98
C LEU A 110 66.13 23.90 29.19
N ASP A 111 66.07 23.64 27.88
CA ASP A 111 67.20 23.75 27.00
C ASP A 111 67.74 25.19 26.91
N ARG A 112 66.84 26.18 26.81
CA ARG A 112 67.20 27.60 26.87
C ARG A 112 67.83 27.99 28.18
N LEU A 113 67.32 27.53 29.32
CA LEU A 113 67.89 27.76 30.63
C LEU A 113 69.28 27.14 30.77
N CYS A 114 69.51 25.96 30.18
CA CYS A 114 70.84 25.31 30.16
C CYS A 114 71.81 25.97 29.21
N SER A 115 71.35 26.56 28.09
CA SER A 115 72.23 27.24 27.12
C SER A 115 72.66 28.66 27.56
N ASP A 116 71.90 29.31 28.43
CA ASP A 116 72.22 30.65 29.02
C ASP A 116 73.25 30.57 30.14
N ARG A 117 73.68 29.39 30.55
CA ARG A 117 74.75 29.15 31.50
C ARG A 117 76.07 28.89 30.78
#